data_eab5af933b0b2f869a99edad971398e8
#
_entry.id   eab5af933b0b2f869a99edad971398e8
#
_cell.length_a   1.000
_cell.length_b   1.000
_cell.length_c   1.000
_cell.angle_alpha   90.00
_cell.angle_beta   90.00
_cell.angle_gamma   90.00
#
_symmetry.space_group_name_H-M   'P 1'
#
loop_
_entity.id
_entity.type
_entity.pdbx_description
1 polymer ?
#
loop_
_entity_poly.entity_id
_entity_poly.type
_entity_poly.pdbx_seq_one_letter_code
_entity_poly.pdbx_strand_id
1 'polypeptide(L)'
;MELGPLTFHLYALCIIAGIAIAIWLGDKRFRAKAPEAKSVVSEVAITAVPAGIIGGRIYHVITSPNAYFGSGGNPVDALKIWEGGLGIWGAISLGAVGAWLRYRQLAKRMELPNFAHFLDALAPGILFAQAIGRFGNWFNVELFGKPLNAPWALEVPVQYRPSGYAAFETFHPTFLYEALWCSALAFALIKFGKHLAPGQVFSIYVMVYSIGRLAIESIRIDSANTIAGFRVNIWVSVLVALAGALTLRAQSRKGQ
;
A
#
# COMPACT_ATOMS: atom_id res chain seq x y z
N MET A 1 17.64 -11.67 -10.37
CA MET A 1 19.06 -11.98 -10.08
C MET A 1 19.14 -13.42 -9.62
N GLU A 2 19.98 -14.20 -10.24
CA GLU A 2 20.25 -15.60 -9.88
C GLU A 2 21.58 -15.65 -9.14
N LEU A 3 21.59 -16.20 -7.94
CA LEU A 3 22.78 -16.51 -7.17
C LEU A 3 22.75 -18.01 -6.86
N GLY A 4 23.33 -18.82 -7.77
CA GLY A 4 23.23 -20.27 -7.71
C GLY A 4 21.78 -20.75 -7.86
N PRO A 5 21.26 -21.64 -6.99
CA PRO A 5 19.88 -22.14 -7.08
C PRO A 5 18.81 -21.14 -6.58
N LEU A 6 19.20 -19.94 -6.11
CA LEU A 6 18.30 -18.95 -5.55
C LEU A 6 17.99 -17.84 -6.55
N THR A 7 16.72 -17.74 -6.94
CA THR A 7 16.18 -16.63 -7.74
C THR A 7 15.66 -15.53 -6.83
N PHE A 8 16.36 -14.40 -6.76
CA PHE A 8 15.92 -13.26 -5.98
C PHE A 8 15.01 -12.36 -6.81
N HIS A 9 13.79 -12.24 -6.39
CA HIS A 9 12.85 -11.27 -6.95
C HIS A 9 13.07 -9.90 -6.28
N LEU A 10 13.63 -8.95 -7.01
CA LEU A 10 13.87 -7.57 -6.51
C LEU A 10 12.59 -6.91 -5.99
N TYR A 11 11.45 -7.25 -6.59
CA TYR A 11 10.15 -6.82 -6.08
C TYR A 11 9.91 -7.27 -4.63
N ALA A 12 10.16 -8.54 -4.32
CA ALA A 12 10.00 -9.07 -2.97
C ALA A 12 10.94 -8.39 -1.96
N LEU A 13 12.18 -8.09 -2.39
CA LEU A 13 13.14 -7.35 -1.54
C LEU A 13 12.63 -5.93 -1.24
N CYS A 14 12.05 -5.22 -2.21
CA CYS A 14 11.43 -3.91 -1.99
C CYS A 14 10.28 -4.01 -0.97
N ILE A 15 9.44 -5.04 -1.04
CA ILE A 15 8.34 -5.24 -0.09
C ILE A 15 8.89 -5.51 1.32
N ILE A 16 9.88 -6.39 1.47
CA ILE A 16 10.51 -6.70 2.76
C ILE A 16 11.16 -5.45 3.36
N ALA A 17 11.93 -4.70 2.57
CA ALA A 17 12.55 -3.45 3.01
C ALA A 17 11.49 -2.42 3.42
N GLY A 18 10.40 -2.31 2.67
CA GLY A 18 9.27 -1.44 3.01
C GLY A 18 8.63 -1.81 4.35
N ILE A 19 8.35 -3.10 4.57
CA ILE A 19 7.80 -3.59 5.85
C ILE A 19 8.77 -3.29 7.00
N ALA A 20 10.06 -3.56 6.83
CA ALA A 20 11.07 -3.30 7.86
C ALA A 20 11.13 -1.81 8.25
N ILE A 21 11.09 -0.91 7.27
CA ILE A 21 11.06 0.54 7.50
C ILE A 21 9.76 0.97 8.17
N ALA A 22 8.62 0.42 7.77
CA ALA A 22 7.33 0.72 8.40
C ALA A 22 7.33 0.32 9.88
N ILE A 23 7.84 -0.86 10.20
CA ILE A 23 7.96 -1.34 11.58
C ILE A 23 8.94 -0.48 12.37
N TRP A 24 10.14 -0.25 11.85
CA TRP A 24 11.17 0.53 12.54
C TRP A 24 10.73 1.97 12.84
N LEU A 25 10.21 2.67 11.83
CA LEU A 25 9.76 4.06 12.00
C LEU A 25 8.49 4.13 12.85
N GLY A 26 7.55 3.21 12.65
CA GLY A 26 6.34 3.10 13.44
C GLY A 26 6.64 2.86 14.92
N ASP A 27 7.53 1.91 15.23
CA ASP A 27 7.96 1.60 16.60
C ASP A 27 8.64 2.81 17.26
N LYS A 28 9.58 3.45 16.55
CA LYS A 28 10.25 4.67 17.04
C LYS A 28 9.26 5.77 17.39
N ARG A 29 8.25 6.00 16.54
CA ARG A 29 7.23 7.03 16.73
C ARG A 29 6.22 6.65 17.81
N PHE A 30 5.83 5.39 17.89
CA PHE A 30 4.88 4.91 18.89
C PHE A 30 5.49 4.97 20.29
N ARG A 31 6.73 4.50 20.47
CA ARG A 31 7.46 4.57 21.74
C ARG A 31 7.77 6.00 22.20
N ALA A 32 7.82 6.97 21.32
CA ALA A 32 7.94 8.37 21.72
C ALA A 32 6.75 8.87 22.56
N LYS A 33 5.58 8.23 22.44
CA LYS A 33 4.37 8.52 23.24
C LYS A 33 4.07 7.45 24.31
N ALA A 34 4.60 6.25 24.14
CA ALA A 34 4.41 5.11 25.03
C ALA A 34 5.75 4.36 25.21
N PRO A 35 6.68 4.88 26.04
CA PRO A 35 8.02 4.32 26.15
C PRO A 35 8.06 2.85 26.59
N GLU A 36 7.09 2.43 27.41
CA GLU A 36 6.96 1.05 27.90
C GLU A 36 6.40 0.08 26.86
N ALA A 37 5.85 0.58 25.75
CA ALA A 37 5.24 -0.22 24.70
C ALA A 37 6.29 -0.84 23.75
N LYS A 38 7.32 -1.47 24.31
CA LYS A 38 8.36 -2.17 23.55
C LYS A 38 7.72 -3.31 22.75
N SER A 39 8.17 -3.49 21.51
CA SER A 39 7.73 -4.56 20.59
C SER A 39 6.25 -4.55 20.14
N VAL A 40 5.42 -3.63 20.60
CA VAL A 40 3.99 -3.59 20.23
C VAL A 40 3.80 -3.51 18.71
N VAL A 41 4.57 -2.65 18.02
CA VAL A 41 4.47 -2.50 16.57
C VAL A 41 4.89 -3.79 15.86
N SER A 42 5.98 -4.42 16.29
CA SER A 42 6.46 -5.69 15.73
C SER A 42 5.46 -6.84 15.96
N GLU A 43 4.87 -6.92 17.16
CA GLU A 43 3.88 -7.94 17.49
C GLU A 43 2.59 -7.78 16.68
N VAL A 44 2.16 -6.54 16.47
CA VAL A 44 1.02 -6.25 15.59
C VAL A 44 1.38 -6.61 14.14
N ALA A 45 2.58 -6.28 13.66
CA ALA A 45 3.03 -6.59 12.31
C ALA A 45 3.10 -8.11 12.04
N ILE A 46 3.60 -8.91 13.01
CA ILE A 46 3.64 -10.38 12.92
C ILE A 46 2.23 -10.98 12.72
N THR A 47 1.20 -10.33 13.21
CA THR A 47 -0.19 -10.77 13.00
C THR A 47 -0.81 -10.15 11.74
N ALA A 48 -0.58 -8.86 11.52
CA ALA A 48 -1.19 -8.12 10.42
C ALA A 48 -0.67 -8.55 9.05
N VAL A 49 0.64 -8.84 8.93
CA VAL A 49 1.24 -9.21 7.64
C VAL A 49 0.72 -10.58 7.14
N PRO A 50 0.75 -11.68 7.92
CA PRO A 50 0.15 -12.94 7.50
C PRO A 50 -1.37 -12.81 7.25
N ALA A 51 -2.10 -12.10 8.10
CA ALA A 51 -3.53 -11.85 7.89
C ALA A 51 -3.77 -11.12 6.56
N GLY A 52 -2.93 -10.13 6.23
CA GLY A 52 -2.99 -9.43 4.95
C GLY A 52 -2.71 -10.37 3.76
N ILE A 53 -1.72 -11.25 3.85
CA ILE A 53 -1.43 -12.22 2.80
C ILE A 53 -2.63 -13.16 2.58
N ILE A 54 -3.19 -13.70 3.66
CA ILE A 54 -4.39 -14.55 3.60
C ILE A 54 -5.57 -13.79 2.99
N GLY A 55 -5.82 -12.57 3.47
CA GLY A 55 -6.89 -11.73 2.94
C GLY A 55 -6.74 -11.41 1.47
N GLY A 56 -5.53 -11.08 1.04
CA GLY A 56 -5.21 -10.83 -0.37
C GLY A 56 -5.47 -12.06 -1.24
N ARG A 57 -5.12 -13.25 -0.75
CA ARG A 57 -5.36 -14.50 -1.47
C ARG A 57 -6.86 -14.84 -1.56
N ILE A 58 -7.59 -14.74 -0.45
CA ILE A 58 -9.04 -14.95 -0.41
C ILE A 58 -9.74 -14.00 -1.41
N TYR A 59 -9.40 -12.72 -1.37
CA TYR A 59 -9.96 -11.73 -2.29
C TYR A 59 -9.69 -12.10 -3.75
N HIS A 60 -8.46 -12.50 -4.08
CA HIS A 60 -8.09 -12.87 -5.44
C HIS A 60 -8.86 -14.12 -5.93
N VAL A 61 -8.97 -15.14 -5.09
CA VAL A 61 -9.73 -16.36 -5.41
C VAL A 61 -11.21 -16.04 -5.68
N ILE A 62 -11.81 -15.15 -4.88
CA ILE A 62 -13.22 -14.73 -5.06
C ILE A 62 -13.40 -13.90 -6.35
N THR A 63 -12.45 -13.03 -6.67
CA THR A 63 -12.56 -12.12 -7.83
C THR A 63 -12.07 -12.74 -9.15
N SER A 64 -11.37 -13.86 -9.10
CA SER A 64 -10.85 -14.59 -10.26
C SER A 64 -11.13 -16.10 -10.16
N PRO A 65 -12.40 -16.51 -9.94
CA PRO A 65 -12.74 -17.92 -9.63
C PRO A 65 -12.40 -18.87 -10.78
N ASN A 66 -12.48 -18.42 -12.03
CA ASN A 66 -12.22 -19.27 -13.19
C ASN A 66 -10.78 -19.80 -13.25
N ALA A 67 -9.82 -19.10 -12.67
CA ALA A 67 -8.43 -19.57 -12.59
C ALA A 67 -8.27 -20.83 -11.71
N TYR A 68 -9.20 -21.04 -10.77
CA TYR A 68 -9.13 -22.10 -9.76
C TYR A 68 -10.23 -23.17 -9.94
N PHE A 69 -11.43 -22.75 -10.30
CA PHE A 69 -12.63 -23.59 -10.32
C PHE A 69 -13.28 -23.68 -11.72
N GLY A 70 -12.71 -23.01 -12.73
CA GLY A 70 -13.17 -23.11 -14.12
C GLY A 70 -12.64 -24.36 -14.83
N SER A 71 -13.04 -24.54 -16.09
CA SER A 71 -12.56 -25.64 -16.95
C SER A 71 -11.03 -25.49 -17.15
N GLY A 72 -10.26 -26.44 -16.61
CA GLY A 72 -8.79 -26.42 -16.60
C GLY A 72 -8.16 -25.76 -15.38
N GLY A 73 -8.94 -25.21 -14.46
CA GLY A 73 -8.46 -24.70 -13.17
C GLY A 73 -8.14 -25.83 -12.18
N ASN A 74 -7.23 -25.53 -11.24
CA ASN A 74 -6.90 -26.46 -10.15
C ASN A 74 -7.15 -25.76 -8.80
N PRO A 75 -8.11 -26.25 -7.97
CA PRO A 75 -8.42 -25.64 -6.67
C PRO A 75 -7.23 -25.58 -5.70
N VAL A 76 -6.26 -26.50 -5.81
CA VAL A 76 -5.05 -26.52 -4.97
C VAL A 76 -4.18 -25.30 -5.23
N ASP A 77 -4.23 -24.73 -6.44
CA ASP A 77 -3.47 -23.53 -6.79
C ASP A 77 -3.96 -22.29 -5.99
N ALA A 78 -5.17 -22.34 -5.42
CA ALA A 78 -5.63 -21.31 -4.48
C ALA A 78 -4.75 -21.20 -3.21
N LEU A 79 -3.97 -22.22 -2.86
CA LEU A 79 -3.06 -22.21 -1.71
C LEU A 79 -1.64 -21.73 -2.09
N LYS A 80 -1.31 -21.67 -3.37
CA LYS A 80 0.03 -21.31 -3.86
C LYS A 80 0.22 -19.80 -3.90
N ILE A 81 0.45 -19.17 -2.73
CA ILE A 81 0.66 -17.71 -2.60
C ILE A 81 1.93 -17.22 -3.30
N TRP A 82 2.90 -18.09 -3.53
CA TRP A 82 4.19 -17.79 -4.19
C TRP A 82 4.07 -17.65 -5.71
N GLU A 83 2.98 -18.10 -6.31
CA GLU A 83 2.69 -17.92 -7.75
C GLU A 83 2.03 -16.56 -8.04
N GLY A 84 1.91 -15.68 -7.04
CA GLY A 84 1.25 -14.38 -7.18
C GLY A 84 -0.26 -14.46 -6.93
N GLY A 85 -1.02 -13.49 -7.45
CA GLY A 85 -2.48 -13.45 -7.25
C GLY A 85 -2.88 -13.06 -5.83
N LEU A 86 -2.44 -11.87 -5.39
CA LEU A 86 -2.84 -11.26 -4.12
C LEU A 86 -3.63 -9.98 -4.40
N GLY A 87 -4.89 -9.95 -3.97
CA GLY A 87 -5.74 -8.77 -4.13
C GLY A 87 -5.52 -7.75 -3.01
N ILE A 88 -5.18 -6.51 -3.38
CA ILE A 88 -4.83 -5.44 -2.44
C ILE A 88 -5.94 -5.13 -1.43
N TRP A 89 -7.20 -5.18 -1.85
CA TRP A 89 -8.34 -4.87 -0.97
C TRP A 89 -8.53 -5.90 0.13
N GLY A 90 -8.36 -7.18 -0.19
CA GLY A 90 -8.36 -8.24 0.80
C GLY A 90 -7.18 -8.13 1.77
N ALA A 91 -6.00 -7.79 1.23
CA ALA A 91 -4.80 -7.61 2.04
C ALA A 91 -4.97 -6.45 3.04
N ILE A 92 -5.47 -5.30 2.60
CA ILE A 92 -5.72 -4.14 3.48
C ILE A 92 -6.79 -4.49 4.52
N SER A 93 -7.93 -5.07 4.11
CA SER A 93 -9.05 -5.34 5.00
C SER A 93 -8.68 -6.33 6.10
N LEU A 94 -8.17 -7.52 5.73
CA LEU A 94 -7.87 -8.54 6.73
C LEU A 94 -6.61 -8.21 7.52
N GLY A 95 -5.63 -7.53 6.91
CA GLY A 95 -4.46 -6.99 7.59
C GLY A 95 -4.83 -5.96 8.66
N ALA A 96 -5.75 -5.04 8.35
CA ALA A 96 -6.25 -4.05 9.32
C ALA A 96 -7.03 -4.72 10.47
N VAL A 97 -7.86 -5.72 10.17
CA VAL A 97 -8.56 -6.51 11.21
C VAL A 97 -7.57 -7.24 12.10
N GLY A 98 -6.56 -7.89 11.52
CA GLY A 98 -5.50 -8.57 12.27
C GLY A 98 -4.72 -7.60 13.17
N ALA A 99 -4.35 -6.43 12.64
CA ALA A 99 -3.69 -5.39 13.40
C ALA A 99 -4.53 -4.91 14.59
N TRP A 100 -5.81 -4.61 14.34
CA TRP A 100 -6.72 -4.16 15.38
C TRP A 100 -6.96 -5.21 16.48
N LEU A 101 -7.18 -6.46 16.11
CA LEU A 101 -7.37 -7.55 17.06
C LEU A 101 -6.13 -7.76 17.93
N ARG A 102 -4.93 -7.78 17.31
CA ARG A 102 -3.69 -7.93 18.06
C ARG A 102 -3.45 -6.75 18.99
N TYR A 103 -3.64 -5.52 18.50
CA TYR A 103 -3.51 -4.33 19.34
C TYR A 103 -4.46 -4.37 20.55
N ARG A 104 -5.73 -4.76 20.34
CA ARG A 104 -6.68 -4.92 21.44
C ARG A 104 -6.30 -6.00 22.46
N GLN A 105 -5.69 -7.10 21.99
CA GLN A 105 -5.18 -8.15 22.89
C GLN A 105 -4.03 -7.62 23.76
N LEU A 106 -3.12 -6.85 23.17
CA LEU A 106 -1.99 -6.24 23.89
C LEU A 106 -2.48 -5.18 24.89
N ALA A 107 -3.46 -4.36 24.51
CA ALA A 107 -4.05 -3.34 25.38
C ALA A 107 -4.81 -3.91 26.59
N LYS A 108 -5.11 -5.21 26.61
CA LYS A 108 -5.63 -5.90 27.82
C LYS A 108 -4.53 -6.31 28.80
N ARG A 109 -3.27 -6.34 28.35
CA ARG A 109 -2.13 -6.84 29.13
C ARG A 109 -1.22 -5.72 29.62
N MET A 110 -1.27 -4.56 28.98
CA MET A 110 -0.45 -3.39 29.28
C MET A 110 -1.22 -2.11 28.96
N GLU A 111 -0.86 -1.02 29.62
CA GLU A 111 -1.43 0.30 29.32
C GLU A 111 -0.90 0.80 27.99
N LEU A 112 -1.78 0.88 26.99
CA LEU A 112 -1.46 1.41 25.67
C LEU A 112 -2.34 2.64 25.35
N PRO A 113 -1.80 3.60 24.57
CA PRO A 113 -2.60 4.68 24.01
C PRO A 113 -3.77 4.12 23.21
N ASN A 114 -4.74 4.97 22.86
CA ASN A 114 -5.82 4.51 21.98
C ASN A 114 -5.28 4.11 20.59
N PHE A 115 -6.04 3.29 19.87
CA PHE A 115 -5.62 2.75 18.55
C PHE A 115 -5.36 3.84 17.50
N ALA A 116 -5.99 5.01 17.63
CA ALA A 116 -5.75 6.14 16.74
C ALA A 116 -4.30 6.67 16.84
N HIS A 117 -3.72 6.71 18.04
CA HIS A 117 -2.30 7.05 18.22
C HIS A 117 -1.36 6.02 17.56
N PHE A 118 -1.73 4.74 17.62
CA PHE A 118 -0.99 3.68 16.95
C PHE A 118 -1.00 3.87 15.43
N LEU A 119 -2.16 4.15 14.84
CA LEU A 119 -2.30 4.42 13.41
C LEU A 119 -1.49 5.67 13.00
N ASP A 120 -1.53 6.74 13.80
CA ASP A 120 -0.76 7.97 13.56
C ASP A 120 0.76 7.72 13.58
N ALA A 121 1.21 6.84 14.45
CA ALA A 121 2.62 6.48 14.52
C ALA A 121 3.08 5.71 13.28
N LEU A 122 2.21 4.84 12.75
CA LEU A 122 2.51 4.00 11.58
C LEU A 122 2.42 4.76 10.25
N ALA A 123 1.56 5.77 10.12
CA ALA A 123 1.24 6.41 8.84
C ALA A 123 2.47 6.83 8.02
N PRO A 124 3.50 7.54 8.56
CA PRO A 124 4.69 7.87 7.79
C PRO A 124 5.52 6.66 7.38
N GLY A 125 5.58 5.63 8.23
CA GLY A 125 6.29 4.38 7.93
C GLY A 125 5.62 3.62 6.79
N ILE A 126 4.29 3.56 6.76
CA ILE A 126 3.51 2.96 5.68
C ILE A 126 3.75 3.72 4.37
N LEU A 127 3.79 5.05 4.39
CA LEU A 127 4.08 5.87 3.21
C LEU A 127 5.47 5.57 2.63
N PHE A 128 6.51 5.44 3.48
CA PHE A 128 7.84 5.03 2.99
C PHE A 128 7.84 3.60 2.46
N ALA A 129 7.10 2.68 3.09
CA ALA A 129 6.94 1.33 2.56
C ALA A 129 6.27 1.34 1.18
N GLN A 130 5.24 2.15 0.99
CA GLN A 130 4.60 2.36 -0.31
C GLN A 130 5.58 2.93 -1.33
N ALA A 131 6.35 3.97 -0.96
CA ALA A 131 7.36 4.56 -1.84
C ALA A 131 8.40 3.53 -2.30
N ILE A 132 8.93 2.73 -1.38
CA ILE A 132 9.92 1.69 -1.67
C ILE A 132 9.30 0.58 -2.53
N GLY A 133 8.07 0.17 -2.23
CA GLY A 133 7.35 -0.84 -3.00
C GLY A 133 7.16 -0.45 -4.48
N ARG A 134 7.07 0.87 -4.79
CA ARG A 134 6.99 1.34 -6.19
C ARG A 134 8.25 1.04 -7.01
N PHE A 135 9.41 0.99 -6.40
CA PHE A 135 10.62 0.53 -7.11
C PHE A 135 10.54 -0.94 -7.50
N GLY A 136 9.76 -1.76 -6.78
CA GLY A 136 9.43 -3.11 -7.21
C GLY A 136 8.72 -3.15 -8.57
N ASN A 137 7.80 -2.22 -8.82
CA ASN A 137 7.13 -2.10 -10.12
C ASN A 137 8.09 -1.67 -11.25
N TRP A 138 9.07 -0.84 -10.94
CA TRP A 138 10.12 -0.48 -11.88
C TRP A 138 10.96 -1.69 -12.29
N PHE A 139 11.38 -2.53 -11.33
CA PHE A 139 12.12 -3.75 -11.63
C PHE A 139 11.32 -4.76 -12.46
N ASN A 140 10.00 -4.80 -12.29
CA ASN A 140 9.10 -5.64 -13.08
C ASN A 140 8.71 -5.01 -14.43
N VAL A 141 9.13 -3.77 -14.71
CA VAL A 141 8.74 -3.01 -15.91
C VAL A 141 7.21 -2.95 -16.08
N GLU A 142 6.50 -2.60 -15.01
CA GLU A 142 5.04 -2.58 -14.96
C GLU A 142 4.48 -1.26 -14.45
N LEU A 143 3.17 -1.03 -14.67
CA LEU A 143 2.40 0.10 -14.12
C LEU A 143 2.92 1.50 -14.52
N PHE A 144 3.50 1.64 -15.70
CA PHE A 144 3.87 2.94 -16.27
C PHE A 144 2.65 3.66 -16.88
N GLY A 145 2.82 4.95 -17.20
CA GLY A 145 1.74 5.80 -17.70
C GLY A 145 1.74 6.00 -19.21
N LYS A 146 0.98 6.98 -19.69
CA LYS A 146 0.88 7.37 -21.10
C LYS A 146 2.25 7.70 -21.70
N PRO A 147 2.40 7.70 -23.05
CA PRO A 147 3.61 8.16 -23.71
C PRO A 147 4.03 9.56 -23.24
N LEU A 148 5.34 9.75 -23.03
CA LEU A 148 5.92 11.01 -22.58
C LEU A 148 7.23 11.25 -23.32
N ASN A 149 7.36 12.43 -23.91
CA ASN A 149 8.64 12.89 -24.46
C ASN A 149 9.23 13.98 -23.54
N ALA A 150 10.01 13.55 -22.55
CA ALA A 150 10.65 14.42 -21.57
C ALA A 150 11.96 13.80 -21.06
N PRO A 151 12.92 14.60 -20.53
CA PRO A 151 14.21 14.09 -20.06
C PRO A 151 14.12 13.03 -18.96
N TRP A 152 13.03 12.97 -18.22
CA TRP A 152 12.79 12.01 -17.14
C TRP A 152 11.84 10.86 -17.55
N ALA A 153 11.50 10.74 -18.84
CA ALA A 153 10.63 9.68 -19.31
C ALA A 153 11.29 8.30 -19.15
N LEU A 154 10.47 7.31 -18.81
CA LEU A 154 10.91 5.92 -18.68
C LEU A 154 10.93 5.25 -20.04
N GLU A 155 12.09 4.77 -20.47
CA GLU A 155 12.19 3.89 -21.63
C GLU A 155 11.64 2.50 -21.26
N VAL A 156 10.74 1.98 -22.10
CA VAL A 156 10.09 0.69 -21.89
C VAL A 156 10.40 -0.22 -23.08
N PRO A 157 11.03 -1.40 -22.87
CA PRO A 157 11.28 -2.35 -23.94
C PRO A 157 9.99 -2.81 -24.62
N VAL A 158 10.03 -3.04 -25.93
CA VAL A 158 8.87 -3.28 -26.79
C VAL A 158 7.97 -4.42 -26.29
N GLN A 159 8.56 -5.48 -25.71
CA GLN A 159 7.83 -6.65 -25.20
C GLN A 159 6.95 -6.35 -23.97
N TYR A 160 7.19 -5.24 -23.27
CA TYR A 160 6.40 -4.82 -22.11
C TYR A 160 5.36 -3.74 -22.44
N ARG A 161 5.35 -3.24 -23.70
CA ARG A 161 4.43 -2.19 -24.12
C ARG A 161 3.03 -2.77 -24.34
N PRO A 162 1.96 -2.16 -23.78
CA PRO A 162 0.60 -2.61 -24.02
C PRO A 162 0.21 -2.52 -25.50
N SER A 163 -0.78 -3.30 -25.89
CA SER A 163 -1.38 -3.22 -27.22
C SER A 163 -1.80 -1.78 -27.55
N GLY A 164 -1.45 -1.31 -28.75
CA GLY A 164 -1.70 0.07 -29.21
C GLY A 164 -0.60 1.08 -28.84
N TYR A 165 0.40 0.71 -28.02
CA TYR A 165 1.50 1.59 -27.62
C TYR A 165 2.88 1.14 -28.14
N ALA A 166 2.94 0.15 -29.03
CA ALA A 166 4.20 -0.41 -29.53
C ALA A 166 5.11 0.62 -30.23
N ALA A 167 4.53 1.66 -30.86
CA ALA A 167 5.25 2.72 -31.56
C ALA A 167 5.92 3.75 -30.63
N PHE A 168 5.58 3.78 -29.33
CA PHE A 168 6.13 4.71 -28.38
C PHE A 168 7.25 4.06 -27.58
N GLU A 169 8.37 4.76 -27.37
CA GLU A 169 9.52 4.22 -26.64
C GLU A 169 9.54 4.65 -25.19
N THR A 170 9.03 5.85 -24.89
CA THR A 170 9.15 6.50 -23.59
C THR A 170 7.79 6.84 -22.99
N PHE A 171 7.66 6.66 -21.67
CA PHE A 171 6.40 6.71 -20.92
C PHE A 171 6.55 7.46 -19.59
N HIS A 172 5.44 7.91 -19.01
CA HIS A 172 5.41 8.47 -17.67
C HIS A 172 5.90 7.43 -16.63
N PRO A 173 6.95 7.71 -15.83
CA PRO A 173 7.42 6.85 -14.75
C PRO A 173 6.51 6.97 -13.53
N THR A 174 5.31 6.40 -13.59
CA THR A 174 4.32 6.53 -12.52
C THR A 174 4.79 5.96 -11.19
N PHE A 175 5.68 4.96 -11.20
CA PHE A 175 6.33 4.45 -10.00
C PHE A 175 7.11 5.55 -9.26
N LEU A 176 7.84 6.38 -10.01
CA LEU A 176 8.63 7.48 -9.45
C LEU A 176 7.73 8.58 -8.90
N TYR A 177 6.67 8.94 -9.64
CA TYR A 177 5.71 9.95 -9.18
C TYR A 177 5.05 9.53 -7.87
N GLU A 178 4.62 8.27 -7.76
CA GLU A 178 4.00 7.77 -6.53
C GLU A 178 5.01 7.64 -5.40
N ALA A 179 6.25 7.23 -5.68
CA ALA A 179 7.32 7.18 -4.68
C ALA A 179 7.66 8.57 -4.12
N LEU A 180 7.75 9.58 -4.99
CA LEU A 180 7.99 10.97 -4.58
C LEU A 180 6.81 11.53 -3.78
N TRP A 181 5.57 11.29 -4.22
CA TRP A 181 4.36 11.71 -3.52
C TRP A 181 4.28 11.12 -2.12
N CYS A 182 4.45 9.81 -1.99
CA CYS A 182 4.45 9.12 -0.70
C CYS A 182 5.57 9.63 0.21
N SER A 183 6.78 9.81 -0.32
CA SER A 183 7.92 10.31 0.45
C SER A 183 7.69 11.74 0.93
N ALA A 184 7.23 12.63 0.06
CA ALA A 184 6.93 14.02 0.41
C ALA A 184 5.85 14.10 1.50
N LEU A 185 4.78 13.31 1.37
CA LEU A 185 3.73 13.23 2.38
C LEU A 185 4.26 12.67 3.70
N ALA A 186 5.09 11.62 3.66
CA ALA A 186 5.70 11.05 4.88
C ALA A 186 6.52 12.11 5.63
N PHE A 187 7.39 12.84 4.93
CA PHE A 187 8.17 13.93 5.53
C PHE A 187 7.29 15.03 6.09
N ALA A 188 6.24 15.44 5.37
CA ALA A 188 5.28 16.43 5.85
C ALA A 188 4.59 15.98 7.14
N LEU A 189 4.13 14.73 7.21
CA LEU A 189 3.49 14.18 8.40
C LEU A 189 4.46 14.03 9.58
N ILE A 190 5.73 13.73 9.34
CA ILE A 190 6.77 13.70 10.40
C ILE A 190 7.00 15.11 10.94
N LYS A 191 7.10 16.10 10.06
CA LYS A 191 7.42 17.49 10.43
C LYS A 191 6.26 18.19 11.11
N PHE A 192 5.07 18.12 10.53
CA PHE A 192 3.90 18.90 10.93
C PHE A 192 2.87 18.13 11.77
N GLY A 193 2.91 16.79 11.77
CA GLY A 193 1.92 15.97 12.46
C GLY A 193 2.04 15.90 13.99
N LYS A 194 3.07 16.51 14.58
CA LYS A 194 3.35 16.41 16.03
C LYS A 194 2.27 17.05 16.91
N HIS A 195 1.60 18.09 16.40
CA HIS A 195 0.60 18.89 17.10
C HIS A 195 -0.84 18.49 16.80
N LEU A 196 -1.03 17.48 15.96
CA LEU A 196 -2.36 17.01 15.57
C LEU A 196 -2.98 16.10 16.64
N ALA A 197 -4.30 16.17 16.73
CA ALA A 197 -5.06 15.28 17.62
C ALA A 197 -4.98 13.81 17.17
N PRO A 198 -5.22 12.85 18.08
CA PRO A 198 -5.16 11.42 17.77
C PRO A 198 -6.05 11.01 16.61
N GLY A 199 -5.48 10.32 15.64
CA GLY A 199 -6.11 9.84 14.42
C GLY A 199 -6.03 10.82 13.24
N GLN A 200 -5.70 12.09 13.47
CA GLN A 200 -5.65 13.08 12.39
C GLN A 200 -4.49 12.84 11.41
N VAL A 201 -3.33 12.40 11.91
CA VAL A 201 -2.18 12.08 11.03
C VAL A 201 -2.55 10.96 10.07
N PHE A 202 -3.22 9.91 10.57
CA PHE A 202 -3.68 8.80 9.74
C PHE A 202 -4.78 9.23 8.77
N SER A 203 -5.73 10.05 9.20
CA SER A 203 -6.79 10.58 8.34
C SER A 203 -6.23 11.45 7.20
N ILE A 204 -5.22 12.30 7.48
CA ILE A 204 -4.51 13.07 6.45
C ILE A 204 -3.76 12.14 5.51
N TYR A 205 -3.06 11.13 6.02
CA TYR A 205 -2.43 10.11 5.18
C TYR A 205 -3.42 9.50 4.20
N VAL A 206 -4.55 8.97 4.69
CA VAL A 206 -5.57 8.33 3.85
C VAL A 206 -6.11 9.29 2.80
N MET A 207 -6.46 10.52 3.19
CA MET A 207 -7.01 11.53 2.28
C MET A 207 -5.99 11.93 1.20
N VAL A 208 -4.80 12.37 1.62
CA VAL A 208 -3.82 12.97 0.69
C VAL A 208 -3.15 11.92 -0.19
N TYR A 209 -2.89 10.72 0.34
CA TYR A 209 -2.43 9.59 -0.48
C TYR A 209 -3.44 9.26 -1.59
N SER A 210 -4.73 9.20 -1.25
CA SER A 210 -5.78 8.89 -2.21
C SER A 210 -5.94 9.95 -3.29
N ILE A 211 -5.72 11.23 -2.97
CA ILE A 211 -5.69 12.32 -3.97
C ILE A 211 -4.52 12.12 -4.96
N GLY A 212 -3.33 11.82 -4.47
CA GLY A 212 -2.19 11.50 -5.33
C GLY A 212 -2.43 10.26 -6.18
N ARG A 213 -3.04 9.23 -5.58
CA ARG A 213 -3.41 8.00 -6.30
C ARG A 213 -4.41 8.27 -7.43
N LEU A 214 -5.40 9.12 -7.20
CA LEU A 214 -6.36 9.55 -8.21
C LEU A 214 -5.66 10.19 -9.42
N ALA A 215 -4.73 11.11 -9.18
CA ALA A 215 -3.97 11.77 -10.24
C ALA A 215 -3.12 10.77 -11.04
N ILE A 216 -2.40 9.88 -10.36
CA ILE A 216 -1.53 8.89 -11.00
C ILE A 216 -2.36 7.86 -11.79
N GLU A 217 -3.49 7.40 -11.25
CA GLU A 217 -4.35 6.42 -11.92
C GLU A 217 -4.94 6.97 -13.24
N SER A 218 -5.13 8.29 -13.35
CA SER A 218 -5.66 8.95 -14.56
C SER A 218 -4.70 8.92 -15.76
N ILE A 219 -3.41 8.73 -15.51
CA ILE A 219 -2.38 8.67 -16.56
C ILE A 219 -1.89 7.24 -16.85
N ARG A 220 -2.26 6.25 -16.05
CA ARG A 220 -1.85 4.85 -16.24
C ARG A 220 -2.52 4.24 -17.46
N ILE A 221 -1.81 3.30 -18.13
CA ILE A 221 -2.25 2.64 -19.36
C ILE A 221 -2.37 1.11 -19.24
N ASP A 222 -1.98 0.52 -18.12
CA ASP A 222 -2.18 -0.90 -17.86
C ASP A 222 -3.67 -1.28 -17.86
N SER A 223 -3.98 -2.53 -18.12
CA SER A 223 -5.34 -3.05 -18.12
C SER A 223 -5.98 -2.91 -16.74
N ALA A 224 -7.20 -2.43 -16.68
CA ALA A 224 -7.97 -2.32 -15.45
C ALA A 224 -9.47 -2.44 -15.73
N ASN A 225 -10.21 -2.96 -14.75
CA ASN A 225 -11.66 -2.94 -14.78
C ASN A 225 -12.18 -1.49 -14.74
N THR A 226 -13.25 -1.23 -15.52
CA THR A 226 -13.86 0.09 -15.60
C THR A 226 -15.33 0.05 -15.17
N ILE A 227 -15.78 1.13 -14.52
CA ILE A 227 -17.18 1.38 -14.16
C ILE A 227 -17.52 2.77 -14.67
N ALA A 228 -18.59 2.89 -15.44
CA ALA A 228 -19.02 4.16 -16.07
C ALA A 228 -17.90 4.87 -16.83
N GLY A 229 -17.05 4.12 -17.56
CA GLY A 229 -15.94 4.66 -18.36
C GLY A 229 -14.68 5.04 -17.57
N PHE A 230 -14.68 4.95 -16.24
CA PHE A 230 -13.52 5.21 -15.41
C PHE A 230 -12.99 3.94 -14.77
N ARG A 231 -11.66 3.88 -14.57
CA ARG A 231 -11.01 2.76 -13.86
C ARG A 231 -11.55 2.65 -12.43
N VAL A 232 -11.78 1.43 -11.94
CA VAL A 232 -12.33 1.19 -10.59
C VAL A 232 -11.53 1.92 -9.51
N ASN A 233 -10.20 1.95 -9.65
CA ASN A 233 -9.33 2.62 -8.69
C ASN A 233 -9.55 4.15 -8.60
N ILE A 234 -10.08 4.80 -9.63
CA ILE A 234 -10.49 6.21 -9.59
C ILE A 234 -11.64 6.38 -8.58
N TRP A 235 -12.69 5.57 -8.72
CA TRP A 235 -13.83 5.60 -7.79
C TRP A 235 -13.43 5.31 -6.36
N VAL A 236 -12.62 4.30 -6.18
CA VAL A 236 -12.11 3.94 -4.85
C VAL A 236 -11.26 5.07 -4.26
N SER A 237 -10.37 5.69 -5.04
CA SER A 237 -9.55 6.81 -4.57
C SER A 237 -10.41 8.00 -4.13
N VAL A 238 -11.48 8.32 -4.86
CA VAL A 238 -12.43 9.38 -4.49
C VAL A 238 -13.14 9.03 -3.18
N LEU A 239 -13.69 7.81 -3.07
CA LEU A 239 -14.42 7.38 -1.87
C LEU A 239 -13.52 7.36 -0.63
N VAL A 240 -12.29 6.85 -0.76
CA VAL A 240 -11.33 6.78 0.34
C VAL A 240 -10.82 8.18 0.72
N ALA A 241 -10.61 9.08 -0.23
CA ALA A 241 -10.27 10.48 0.05
C ALA A 241 -11.39 11.18 0.81
N LEU A 242 -12.64 11.01 0.41
CA LEU A 242 -13.81 11.55 1.09
C LEU A 242 -13.95 10.97 2.52
N ALA A 243 -13.78 9.67 2.69
CA ALA A 243 -13.79 9.04 4.01
C ALA A 243 -12.68 9.61 4.92
N GLY A 244 -11.46 9.80 4.39
CA GLY A 244 -10.37 10.46 5.11
C GLY A 244 -10.70 11.89 5.52
N ALA A 245 -11.31 12.67 4.63
CA ALA A 245 -11.73 14.03 4.92
C ALA A 245 -12.82 14.10 5.99
N LEU A 246 -13.82 13.21 5.90
CA LEU A 246 -14.92 13.15 6.88
C LEU A 246 -14.43 12.73 8.27
N THR A 247 -13.53 11.74 8.35
CA THR A 247 -12.92 11.32 9.61
C THR A 247 -12.07 12.43 10.23
N LEU A 248 -11.27 13.12 9.42
CA LEU A 248 -10.47 14.27 9.85
C LEU A 248 -11.36 15.38 10.44
N ARG A 249 -12.45 15.73 9.73
CA ARG A 249 -13.42 16.72 10.21
C ARG A 249 -14.10 16.32 11.53
N ALA A 250 -14.49 15.04 11.65
CA ALA A 250 -15.10 14.52 12.88
C ALA A 250 -14.13 14.56 14.08
N GLN A 251 -12.85 14.28 13.84
CA GLN A 251 -11.81 14.35 14.87
C GLN A 251 -11.51 15.80 15.29
N SER A 252 -11.50 16.74 14.35
CA SER A 252 -11.28 18.17 14.67
C SER A 252 -12.39 18.77 15.54
N ARG A 253 -13.63 18.30 15.38
CA ARG A 253 -14.77 18.74 16.21
C ARG A 253 -14.76 18.19 17.66
N LYS A 254 -14.09 17.06 17.89
CA LYS A 254 -13.98 16.47 19.23
C LYS A 254 -12.84 17.07 20.06
N GLY A 255 -11.95 17.81 19.44
CA GLY A 255 -10.82 18.47 20.09
C GLY A 255 -11.08 19.94 20.42
N GLN A 256 -12.25 20.47 20.05
CA GLN A 256 -12.79 21.77 20.49
C GLN A 256 -13.75 21.57 21.66
#